data_6270ca8855a662a65eab2bf5898a39d9
#
_entry.id   6270ca8855a662a65eab2bf5898a39d9
#
_cell.length_a   1.000
_cell.length_b   1.000
_cell.length_c   1.000
_cell.angle_alpha   90.00
_cell.angle_beta   90.00
_cell.angle_gamma   90.00
#
_symmetry.space_group_name_H-M   'P 1'
#
loop_
_entity.id
_entity.type
_entity.pdbx_description
1 polymer ?
#
loop_
_entity_poly.entity_id
_entity_poly.type
_entity_poly.pdbx_seq_one_letter_code
_entity_poly.pdbx_strand_id
1 'polypeptide(L)'
;MIHELNHFGIVVKDLKKSLAFYQDVLGAKVVFEGFIPPTRTDVVYLLISGGLIELLHRAEPPADETFGLTHIAFMSDDLDADYARLTGLGYKGLVAPKVAGSGVGRLAFMSDPNGARVELIQRDVEMRAHPVEHGIIRSFDHYSVLANDLDGALRFYRDAMGMKVLKEMSVPHPTNPLTIIYLNWGYDVLELLHRPTPDTVNPIFGHFALRVDSVDDALKAFAAQGVPAEPGTPKPAGTGIGRIGIVRDPDGVKVELVDRVDLRELP
;
A
#
# COMPACT_ATOMS: atom_id res chain seq x y z
N MET A 1 8.36 19.63 1.83
CA MET A 1 9.22 18.46 1.46
C MET A 1 8.44 17.19 1.74
N ILE A 2 8.49 16.21 0.85
CA ILE A 2 7.87 14.90 1.08
C ILE A 2 8.58 14.22 2.26
N HIS A 3 7.84 13.63 3.22
CA HIS A 3 8.44 13.16 4.47
C HIS A 3 7.80 11.88 5.05
N GLU A 4 6.73 11.35 4.42
CA GLU A 4 6.02 10.17 4.92
C GLU A 4 5.38 9.41 3.76
N LEU A 5 5.48 8.08 3.78
CA LEU A 5 4.61 7.19 3.01
C LEU A 5 3.33 6.99 3.83
N ASN A 6 2.20 7.51 3.34
CA ASN A 6 1.01 7.67 4.17
C ASN A 6 0.01 6.51 4.06
N HIS A 7 -0.48 6.18 2.85
CA HIS A 7 -1.50 5.15 2.69
C HIS A 7 -1.52 4.51 1.31
N PHE A 8 -2.23 3.38 1.18
CA PHE A 8 -2.77 2.87 -0.07
C PHE A 8 -4.25 3.24 -0.20
N GLY A 9 -4.66 3.68 -1.40
CA GLY A 9 -6.05 3.86 -1.75
C GLY A 9 -6.62 2.61 -2.44
N ILE A 10 -7.79 2.19 -1.98
CA ILE A 10 -8.52 1.00 -2.46
C ILE A 10 -9.92 1.42 -2.88
N VAL A 11 -10.28 1.20 -4.14
CA VAL A 11 -11.66 1.36 -4.59
C VAL A 11 -12.42 0.07 -4.32
N VAL A 12 -13.54 0.17 -3.60
CA VAL A 12 -14.33 -0.98 -3.14
C VAL A 12 -15.74 -0.99 -3.76
N LYS A 13 -16.25 -2.20 -4.05
CA LYS A 13 -17.59 -2.41 -4.60
C LYS A 13 -18.69 -2.25 -3.55
N ASP A 14 -18.41 -2.73 -2.34
CA ASP A 14 -19.37 -2.80 -1.24
C ASP A 14 -18.65 -2.37 0.04
N LEU A 15 -18.84 -1.09 0.40
CA LEU A 15 -18.18 -0.51 1.56
C LEU A 15 -18.46 -1.28 2.85
N LYS A 16 -19.69 -1.78 3.02
CA LYS A 16 -20.06 -2.53 4.22
C LYS A 16 -19.29 -3.85 4.35
N LYS A 17 -19.14 -4.58 3.23
CA LYS A 17 -18.37 -5.83 3.22
C LYS A 17 -16.89 -5.58 3.45
N SER A 18 -16.35 -4.54 2.82
CA SER A 18 -14.95 -4.16 3.01
C SER A 18 -14.68 -3.71 4.44
N LEU A 19 -15.56 -2.89 5.04
CA LEU A 19 -15.45 -2.52 6.45
C LEU A 19 -15.51 -3.73 7.38
N ALA A 20 -16.41 -4.68 7.15
CA ALA A 20 -16.47 -5.92 7.94
C ALA A 20 -15.13 -6.70 7.85
N PHE A 21 -14.55 -6.84 6.65
CA PHE A 21 -13.26 -7.49 6.49
C PHE A 21 -12.15 -6.76 7.24
N TYR A 22 -11.99 -5.45 6.99
CA TYR A 22 -10.90 -4.68 7.58
C TYR A 22 -11.05 -4.51 9.10
N GLN A 23 -12.27 -4.27 9.62
CA GLN A 23 -12.50 -4.05 11.04
C GLN A 23 -12.62 -5.37 11.81
N ASP A 24 -13.47 -6.29 11.38
CA ASP A 24 -13.78 -7.50 12.17
C ASP A 24 -12.68 -8.56 12.05
N VAL A 25 -12.07 -8.72 10.85
CA VAL A 25 -11.03 -9.73 10.61
C VAL A 25 -9.63 -9.18 10.89
N LEU A 26 -9.29 -7.99 10.37
CA LEU A 26 -7.95 -7.42 10.50
C LEU A 26 -7.79 -6.50 11.73
N GLY A 27 -8.88 -6.15 12.41
CA GLY A 27 -8.84 -5.29 13.61
C GLY A 27 -8.58 -3.81 13.29
N ALA A 28 -8.83 -3.37 12.06
CA ALA A 28 -8.66 -1.98 11.66
C ALA A 28 -9.63 -1.04 12.41
N LYS A 29 -9.19 0.19 12.64
CA LYS A 29 -10.02 1.24 13.24
C LYS A 29 -10.32 2.31 12.20
N VAL A 30 -11.59 2.71 12.08
CA VAL A 30 -11.97 3.92 11.33
C VAL A 30 -11.40 5.13 12.07
N VAL A 31 -10.60 5.93 11.37
CA VAL A 31 -9.99 7.16 11.92
C VAL A 31 -10.48 8.42 11.22
N PHE A 32 -11.12 8.26 10.06
CA PHE A 32 -11.76 9.35 9.34
C PHE A 32 -12.84 8.82 8.40
N GLU A 33 -13.95 9.56 8.30
CA GLU A 33 -14.98 9.35 7.28
C GLU A 33 -15.27 10.70 6.59
N GLY A 34 -15.36 10.66 5.27
CA GLY A 34 -15.61 11.81 4.43
C GLY A 34 -16.46 11.45 3.22
N PHE A 35 -16.91 12.49 2.51
CA PHE A 35 -17.70 12.35 1.29
C PHE A 35 -17.25 13.36 0.23
N ILE A 36 -17.14 12.90 -1.02
CA ILE A 36 -16.78 13.73 -2.17
C ILE A 36 -18.03 13.97 -3.02
N PRO A 37 -18.73 15.10 -2.86
CA PRO A 37 -20.03 15.33 -3.47
C PRO A 37 -20.05 15.22 -5.00
N PRO A 38 -19.07 15.76 -5.76
CA PRO A 38 -19.13 15.71 -7.22
C PRO A 38 -19.11 14.30 -7.81
N THR A 39 -18.47 13.35 -7.14
CA THR A 39 -18.33 11.96 -7.58
C THR A 39 -19.15 11.00 -6.74
N ARG A 40 -19.88 11.51 -5.73
CA ARG A 40 -20.66 10.73 -4.75
C ARG A 40 -19.84 9.58 -4.15
N THR A 41 -18.61 9.90 -3.76
CA THR A 41 -17.65 8.94 -3.24
C THR A 41 -17.57 9.04 -1.72
N ASP A 42 -17.84 7.95 -1.02
CA ASP A 42 -17.51 7.79 0.40
C ASP A 42 -16.00 7.56 0.53
N VAL A 43 -15.38 8.20 1.50
CA VAL A 43 -13.96 8.09 1.82
C VAL A 43 -13.82 7.64 3.26
N VAL A 44 -13.18 6.51 3.49
CA VAL A 44 -12.96 5.99 4.85
C VAL A 44 -11.49 5.66 5.04
N TYR A 45 -10.85 6.31 6.03
CA TYR A 45 -9.49 5.96 6.43
C TYR A 45 -9.52 4.94 7.57
N LEU A 46 -8.78 3.87 7.37
CA LEU A 46 -8.62 2.76 8.31
C LEU A 46 -7.17 2.68 8.79
N LEU A 47 -7.00 2.68 10.11
CA LEU A 47 -5.71 2.46 10.76
C LEU A 47 -5.56 1.00 11.14
N ILE A 48 -4.52 0.34 10.63
CA ILE A 48 -4.17 -1.05 10.94
C ILE A 48 -2.75 -1.09 11.50
N SER A 49 -2.62 -1.20 12.82
CA SER A 49 -1.31 -1.35 13.51
C SER A 49 -0.23 -0.40 13.00
N GLY A 50 -0.58 0.88 12.84
CA GLY A 50 0.31 1.96 12.40
C GLY A 50 0.29 2.27 10.90
N GLY A 51 -0.17 1.36 10.04
CA GLY A 51 -0.38 1.61 8.62
C GLY A 51 -1.77 2.16 8.32
N LEU A 52 -1.89 2.95 7.26
CA LEU A 52 -3.13 3.59 6.86
C LEU A 52 -3.60 3.06 5.50
N ILE A 53 -4.90 2.79 5.39
CA ILE A 53 -5.58 2.42 4.16
C ILE A 53 -6.74 3.38 3.95
N GLU A 54 -6.92 3.86 2.72
CA GLU A 54 -8.07 4.63 2.31
C GLU A 54 -9.02 3.74 1.50
N LEU A 55 -10.27 3.61 1.94
CA LEU A 55 -11.34 2.99 1.15
C LEU A 55 -12.13 4.07 0.43
N LEU A 56 -12.31 3.89 -0.87
CA LEU A 56 -13.10 4.75 -1.75
C LEU A 56 -14.29 3.95 -2.29
N HIS A 57 -15.51 4.39 -1.99
CA HIS A 57 -16.71 3.73 -2.46
C HIS A 57 -17.60 4.69 -3.23
N ARG A 58 -18.02 4.30 -4.43
CA ARG A 58 -19.02 5.02 -5.23
C ARG A 58 -20.29 4.21 -5.31
N ALA A 59 -21.41 4.80 -4.86
CA ALA A 59 -22.72 4.14 -4.96
C ALA A 59 -23.12 3.87 -6.42
N GLU A 60 -22.66 4.69 -7.34
CA GLU A 60 -22.89 4.57 -8.78
C GLU A 60 -21.54 4.66 -9.52
N PRO A 61 -20.75 3.57 -9.54
CA PRO A 61 -19.46 3.57 -10.19
C PRO A 61 -19.59 3.69 -11.72
N PRO A 62 -18.64 4.35 -12.42
CA PRO A 62 -18.55 4.28 -13.87
C PRO A 62 -18.45 2.83 -14.37
N ALA A 63 -18.90 2.58 -15.60
CA ALA A 63 -18.89 1.22 -16.17
C ALA A 63 -17.47 0.62 -16.32
N ASP A 64 -16.44 1.48 -16.39
CA ASP A 64 -15.02 1.13 -16.48
C ASP A 64 -14.28 1.26 -15.14
N GLU A 65 -15.00 1.37 -14.02
CA GLU A 65 -14.37 1.42 -12.69
C GLU A 65 -13.57 0.15 -12.42
N THR A 66 -12.34 0.32 -12.01
CA THR A 66 -11.49 -0.75 -11.52
C THR A 66 -11.50 -0.78 -10.00
N PHE A 67 -11.72 -1.97 -9.44
CA PHE A 67 -11.75 -2.17 -8.00
C PHE A 67 -10.41 -2.72 -7.50
N GLY A 68 -10.10 -2.48 -6.23
CA GLY A 68 -8.84 -2.86 -5.60
C GLY A 68 -7.88 -1.68 -5.43
N LEU A 69 -6.58 -1.97 -5.34
CA LEU A 69 -5.52 -0.97 -5.12
C LEU A 69 -5.43 -0.01 -6.31
N THR A 70 -5.47 1.29 -6.04
CA THR A 70 -5.50 2.33 -7.09
C THR A 70 -4.39 3.36 -7.01
N HIS A 71 -3.88 3.66 -5.81
CA HIS A 71 -2.80 4.62 -5.64
C HIS A 71 -2.02 4.40 -4.33
N ILE A 72 -0.84 4.98 -4.28
CA ILE A 72 -0.01 5.11 -3.08
C ILE A 72 0.16 6.60 -2.78
N ALA A 73 0.04 6.97 -1.52
CA ALA A 73 0.05 8.37 -1.10
C ALA A 73 1.23 8.72 -0.21
N PHE A 74 1.75 9.94 -0.40
CA PHE A 74 2.85 10.51 0.36
C PHE A 74 2.50 11.88 0.92
N MET A 75 2.89 12.14 2.17
CA MET A 75 2.73 13.46 2.79
C MET A 75 3.81 14.43 2.35
N SER A 76 3.41 15.67 2.11
CA SER A 76 4.27 16.79 1.78
C SER A 76 3.96 17.99 2.67
N ASP A 77 5.01 18.67 3.16
CA ASP A 77 4.87 19.95 3.87
C ASP A 77 4.54 21.10 2.91
N ASP A 78 4.94 20.98 1.63
CA ASP A 78 4.74 21.98 0.59
C ASP A 78 4.39 21.28 -0.73
N LEU A 79 3.10 21.04 -0.92
CA LEU A 79 2.57 20.30 -2.06
C LEU A 79 2.92 20.96 -3.41
N ASP A 80 2.81 22.29 -3.48
CA ASP A 80 3.07 23.02 -4.73
C ASP A 80 4.55 22.94 -5.12
N ALA A 81 5.45 23.14 -4.17
CA ALA A 81 6.89 23.06 -4.39
C ALA A 81 7.33 21.62 -4.76
N ASP A 82 6.83 20.61 -4.08
CA ASP A 82 7.19 19.22 -4.38
C ASP A 82 6.63 18.75 -5.72
N TYR A 83 5.39 19.12 -6.05
CA TYR A 83 4.82 18.83 -7.36
C TYR A 83 5.59 19.52 -8.49
N ALA A 84 5.92 20.82 -8.33
CA ALA A 84 6.71 21.57 -9.32
C ALA A 84 8.12 20.98 -9.48
N ARG A 85 8.76 20.60 -8.38
CA ARG A 85 10.08 19.96 -8.38
C ARG A 85 10.07 18.63 -9.14
N LEU A 86 9.12 17.75 -8.83
CA LEU A 86 9.04 16.44 -9.48
C LEU A 86 8.68 16.56 -10.97
N THR A 87 7.74 17.44 -11.34
CA THR A 87 7.44 17.68 -12.75
C THR A 87 8.59 18.34 -13.48
N GLY A 88 9.35 19.23 -12.83
CA GLY A 88 10.60 19.82 -13.35
C GLY A 88 11.71 18.79 -13.60
N LEU A 89 11.72 17.66 -12.87
CA LEU A 89 12.59 16.51 -13.12
C LEU A 89 12.09 15.61 -14.26
N GLY A 90 10.95 15.94 -14.87
CA GLY A 90 10.38 15.21 -16.00
C GLY A 90 9.37 14.11 -15.62
N TYR A 91 8.99 13.98 -14.35
CA TYR A 91 7.95 13.02 -13.95
C TYR A 91 6.56 13.52 -14.34
N LYS A 92 5.70 12.59 -14.76
CA LYS A 92 4.38 12.91 -15.31
C LYS A 92 3.40 13.33 -14.23
N GLY A 93 2.98 14.59 -14.24
CA GLY A 93 1.82 15.06 -13.48
C GLY A 93 0.51 14.55 -14.07
N LEU A 94 -0.39 14.07 -13.23
CA LEU A 94 -1.74 13.63 -13.61
C LEU A 94 -2.81 14.63 -13.18
N VAL A 95 -2.68 15.16 -11.96
CA VAL A 95 -3.57 16.17 -11.39
C VAL A 95 -2.71 17.18 -10.64
N ALA A 96 -2.80 18.45 -11.05
CA ALA A 96 -2.11 19.54 -10.37
C ALA A 96 -2.65 19.77 -8.94
N PRO A 97 -1.86 20.39 -8.04
CA PRO A 97 -2.28 20.69 -6.69
C PRO A 97 -3.63 21.37 -6.60
N LYS A 98 -4.52 20.82 -5.79
CA LYS A 98 -5.88 21.35 -5.56
C LYS A 98 -6.37 20.97 -4.16
N VAL A 99 -7.46 21.59 -3.72
CA VAL A 99 -8.18 21.18 -2.51
C VAL A 99 -8.72 19.76 -2.71
N ALA A 100 -8.56 18.91 -1.70
CA ALA A 100 -9.11 17.55 -1.71
C ALA A 100 -10.64 17.58 -1.79
N GLY A 101 -11.22 16.66 -2.55
CA GLY A 101 -12.68 16.59 -2.69
C GLY A 101 -13.42 16.28 -1.40
N SER A 102 -12.77 15.65 -0.43
CA SER A 102 -13.25 15.42 0.93
C SER A 102 -13.29 16.68 1.80
N GLY A 103 -12.70 17.79 1.32
CA GLY A 103 -12.56 19.03 2.08
C GLY A 103 -11.41 19.02 3.10
N VAL A 104 -10.64 17.94 3.20
CA VAL A 104 -9.52 17.80 4.15
C VAL A 104 -8.20 17.89 3.43
N GLY A 105 -7.53 19.03 3.56
CA GLY A 105 -6.23 19.29 2.97
C GLY A 105 -6.25 19.50 1.45
N ARG A 106 -5.10 19.29 0.85
CA ARG A 106 -4.83 19.43 -0.58
C ARG A 106 -4.16 18.17 -1.11
N LEU A 107 -4.33 17.91 -2.38
CA LEU A 107 -3.73 16.76 -3.07
C LEU A 107 -3.25 17.11 -4.48
N ALA A 108 -2.34 16.30 -4.98
CA ALA A 108 -1.94 16.22 -6.38
C ALA A 108 -1.72 14.76 -6.75
N PHE A 109 -1.83 14.42 -8.04
CA PHE A 109 -1.48 13.08 -8.50
C PHE A 109 -0.39 13.12 -9.56
N MET A 110 0.50 12.14 -9.47
CA MET A 110 1.58 11.90 -10.43
C MET A 110 1.55 10.44 -10.88
N SER A 111 2.30 10.11 -11.92
CA SER A 111 2.64 8.75 -12.29
C SER A 111 4.10 8.48 -11.97
N ASP A 112 4.39 7.36 -11.35
CA ASP A 112 5.76 6.86 -11.32
C ASP A 112 6.20 6.38 -12.72
N PRO A 113 7.48 6.03 -12.94
CA PRO A 113 7.97 5.54 -14.24
C PRO A 113 7.31 4.23 -14.71
N ASN A 114 6.72 3.45 -13.83
CA ASN A 114 6.04 2.19 -14.15
C ASN A 114 4.52 2.37 -14.37
N GLY A 115 4.01 3.59 -14.21
CA GLY A 115 2.58 3.89 -14.35
C GLY A 115 1.79 3.82 -13.06
N ALA A 116 2.43 3.56 -11.91
CA ALA A 116 1.75 3.61 -10.61
C ALA A 116 1.27 5.03 -10.34
N ARG A 117 0.01 5.14 -9.88
CA ARG A 117 -0.57 6.42 -9.49
C ARG A 117 -0.09 6.77 -8.09
N VAL A 118 0.62 7.89 -7.99
CA VAL A 118 1.19 8.42 -6.76
C VAL A 118 0.44 9.68 -6.37
N GLU A 119 -0.12 9.69 -5.18
CA GLU A 119 -0.76 10.85 -4.58
C GLU A 119 0.25 11.60 -3.71
N LEU A 120 0.31 12.91 -3.86
CA LEU A 120 0.96 13.80 -2.90
C LEU A 120 -0.15 14.51 -2.12
N ILE A 121 -0.07 14.48 -0.79
CA ILE A 121 -1.08 15.09 0.09
C ILE A 121 -0.43 16.08 1.03
N GLN A 122 -1.16 17.16 1.32
CA GLN A 122 -0.80 18.15 2.34
C GLN A 122 -2.02 18.39 3.22
N ARG A 123 -1.94 18.02 4.50
CA ARG A 123 -3.02 18.21 5.46
C ARG A 123 -2.48 18.37 6.87
N ASP A 124 -3.21 19.10 7.71
CA ASP A 124 -2.86 19.31 9.12
C ASP A 124 -3.52 18.27 10.05
N VAL A 125 -4.35 17.38 9.49
CA VAL A 125 -5.04 16.35 10.27
C VAL A 125 -4.16 15.11 10.35
N GLU A 126 -3.70 14.79 11.55
CA GLU A 126 -3.01 13.54 11.83
C GLU A 126 -4.01 12.39 11.90
N MET A 127 -3.86 11.41 11.01
CA MET A 127 -4.72 10.22 10.96
C MET A 127 -3.98 8.95 11.39
N ARG A 128 -2.68 9.05 11.67
CA ARG A 128 -1.84 7.92 12.06
C ARG A 128 -1.44 8.04 13.51
N ALA A 129 -1.58 6.93 14.23
CA ALA A 129 -0.98 6.76 15.54
C ALA A 129 0.32 5.95 15.40
N HIS A 130 1.18 6.03 16.41
CA HIS A 130 2.32 5.13 16.51
C HIS A 130 1.85 3.66 16.44
N PRO A 131 2.68 2.76 15.88
CA PRO A 131 2.36 1.34 15.81
C PRO A 131 1.96 0.82 17.20
N VAL A 132 0.78 0.23 17.28
CA VAL A 132 0.27 -0.40 18.49
C VAL A 132 -0.02 -1.84 18.15
N GLU A 133 0.45 -2.76 18.97
CA GLU A 133 0.12 -4.18 18.81
C GLU A 133 -1.37 -4.39 19.06
N HIS A 134 -2.05 -4.96 18.09
CA HIS A 134 -3.48 -5.25 18.17
C HIS A 134 -3.75 -6.70 17.81
N GLY A 135 -4.13 -7.50 18.79
CA GLY A 135 -4.57 -8.87 18.57
C GLY A 135 -3.57 -9.70 17.76
N ILE A 136 -4.01 -10.21 16.61
CA ILE A 136 -3.22 -11.07 15.72
C ILE A 136 -2.19 -10.24 14.90
N ILE A 137 -2.56 -9.03 14.49
CA ILE A 137 -1.69 -8.15 13.70
C ILE A 137 -0.79 -7.35 14.65
N ARG A 138 0.53 -7.46 14.46
CA ARG A 138 1.55 -6.78 15.28
C ARG A 138 1.91 -5.40 14.74
N SER A 139 2.09 -5.31 13.43
CA SER A 139 2.39 -4.06 12.75
C SER A 139 2.00 -4.12 11.28
N PHE A 140 1.80 -2.97 10.68
CA PHE A 140 1.86 -2.84 9.23
C PHE A 140 3.31 -3.05 8.80
N ASP A 141 3.54 -3.91 7.81
CA ASP A 141 4.91 -4.29 7.42
C ASP A 141 5.40 -3.50 6.20
N HIS A 142 4.68 -3.58 5.08
CA HIS A 142 5.04 -2.86 3.86
C HIS A 142 3.88 -2.70 2.88
N TYR A 143 4.05 -1.74 1.97
CA TYR A 143 3.26 -1.54 0.76
C TYR A 143 4.06 -2.04 -0.44
N SER A 144 3.45 -2.77 -1.38
CA SER A 144 4.16 -3.39 -2.50
C SER A 144 3.74 -2.83 -3.85
N VAL A 145 4.73 -2.45 -4.67
CA VAL A 145 4.57 -1.92 -6.03
C VAL A 145 5.44 -2.72 -6.99
N LEU A 146 4.90 -3.04 -8.16
CA LEU A 146 5.67 -3.69 -9.23
C LEU A 146 6.52 -2.68 -9.97
N ALA A 147 7.80 -2.98 -10.14
CA ALA A 147 8.79 -2.13 -10.80
C ALA A 147 9.38 -2.84 -12.04
N ASN A 148 8.66 -2.79 -13.16
CA ASN A 148 9.17 -3.33 -14.43
C ASN A 148 10.43 -2.58 -14.88
N ASP A 149 10.45 -1.25 -14.77
CA ASP A 149 11.65 -0.41 -14.82
C ASP A 149 12.12 -0.14 -13.38
N LEU A 150 12.97 -1.03 -12.83
CA LEU A 150 13.51 -0.91 -11.48
C LEU A 150 14.38 0.34 -11.32
N ASP A 151 15.23 0.63 -12.30
CA ASP A 151 16.10 1.81 -12.24
C ASP A 151 15.29 3.11 -12.25
N GLY A 152 14.24 3.16 -13.06
CA GLY A 152 13.29 4.28 -13.06
C GLY A 152 12.59 4.42 -11.71
N ALA A 153 12.10 3.32 -11.12
CA ALA A 153 11.48 3.32 -9.81
C ALA A 153 12.44 3.82 -8.71
N LEU A 154 13.70 3.37 -8.71
CA LEU A 154 14.71 3.83 -7.77
C LEU A 154 15.02 5.32 -7.94
N ARG A 155 15.17 5.81 -9.18
CA ARG A 155 15.33 7.25 -9.42
C ARG A 155 14.12 8.05 -8.92
N PHE A 156 12.93 7.53 -9.02
CA PHE A 156 11.72 8.20 -8.54
C PHE A 156 11.62 8.15 -7.00
N TYR A 157 11.49 6.96 -6.42
CA TYR A 157 11.20 6.83 -4.98
C TYR A 157 12.41 7.15 -4.09
N ARG A 158 13.62 6.69 -4.48
CA ARG A 158 14.84 6.92 -3.70
C ARG A 158 15.41 8.32 -3.94
N ASP A 159 15.70 8.66 -5.21
CA ASP A 159 16.50 9.86 -5.51
C ASP A 159 15.64 11.12 -5.55
N ALA A 160 14.46 11.08 -6.17
CA ALA A 160 13.61 12.25 -6.29
C ALA A 160 12.67 12.44 -5.09
N MET A 161 12.11 11.38 -4.53
CA MET A 161 11.23 11.48 -3.35
C MET A 161 11.98 11.40 -2.02
N GLY A 162 13.19 10.85 -1.97
CA GLY A 162 14.07 10.87 -0.80
C GLY A 162 13.95 9.66 0.13
N MET A 163 13.30 8.58 -0.30
CA MET A 163 13.28 7.31 0.47
C MET A 163 14.69 6.71 0.52
N LYS A 164 14.95 5.92 1.55
CA LYS A 164 16.25 5.24 1.73
C LYS A 164 16.11 3.75 1.44
N VAL A 165 17.13 3.14 0.82
CA VAL A 165 17.19 1.69 0.70
C VAL A 165 17.39 1.11 2.09
N LEU A 166 16.43 0.29 2.51
CA LEU A 166 16.47 -0.43 3.78
C LEU A 166 17.12 -1.80 3.58
N LYS A 167 16.70 -2.51 2.54
CA LYS A 167 17.17 -3.87 2.26
C LYS A 167 17.01 -4.21 0.78
N GLU A 168 17.91 -5.02 0.28
CA GLU A 168 17.79 -5.67 -1.03
C GLU A 168 17.83 -7.18 -0.85
N MET A 169 16.89 -7.88 -1.48
CA MET A 169 16.76 -9.32 -1.43
C MET A 169 16.48 -9.90 -2.82
N SER A 170 16.71 -11.18 -2.98
CA SER A 170 16.34 -11.89 -4.20
C SER A 170 15.72 -13.25 -3.89
N VAL A 171 14.77 -13.65 -4.73
CA VAL A 171 14.22 -15.00 -4.75
C VAL A 171 14.74 -15.68 -6.01
N PRO A 172 15.59 -16.70 -5.87
CA PRO A 172 16.16 -17.38 -7.03
C PRO A 172 15.08 -18.02 -7.92
N HIS A 173 15.27 -17.90 -9.23
CA HIS A 173 14.50 -18.63 -10.22
C HIS A 173 15.37 -18.87 -11.45
N PRO A 174 15.31 -20.04 -12.12
CA PRO A 174 16.23 -20.39 -13.21
C PRO A 174 16.25 -19.38 -14.37
N THR A 175 15.11 -18.78 -14.69
CA THR A 175 14.97 -17.88 -15.86
C THR A 175 14.40 -16.51 -15.52
N ASN A 176 13.77 -16.34 -14.37
CA ASN A 176 13.08 -15.08 -14.01
C ASN A 176 13.15 -14.80 -12.50
N PRO A 177 14.36 -14.55 -11.94
CA PRO A 177 14.52 -14.27 -10.51
C PRO A 177 13.73 -13.04 -10.11
N LEU A 178 13.26 -13.00 -8.86
CA LEU A 178 12.60 -11.83 -8.28
C LEU A 178 13.63 -11.02 -7.49
N THR A 179 13.81 -9.77 -7.85
CA THR A 179 14.51 -8.76 -7.03
C THR A 179 13.50 -8.02 -6.19
N ILE A 180 13.80 -7.86 -4.91
CA ILE A 180 12.98 -7.17 -3.93
C ILE A 180 13.83 -6.06 -3.33
N ILE A 181 13.38 -4.80 -3.49
CA ILE A 181 14.01 -3.64 -2.86
C ILE A 181 13.03 -3.06 -1.85
N TYR A 182 13.41 -3.06 -0.59
CA TYR A 182 12.68 -2.34 0.45
C TYR A 182 13.24 -0.95 0.60
N LEU A 183 12.37 0.05 0.40
CA LEU A 183 12.66 1.46 0.65
C LEU A 183 11.88 1.91 1.88
N ASN A 184 12.45 2.80 2.70
CA ASN A 184 11.74 3.29 3.87
C ASN A 184 11.74 4.81 4.01
N TRP A 185 10.71 5.30 4.70
CA TRP A 185 10.66 6.57 5.40
C TRP A 185 10.20 6.34 6.82
N GLY A 186 11.09 6.60 7.80
CA GLY A 186 10.78 6.30 9.18
C GLY A 186 10.36 4.83 9.36
N TYR A 187 9.11 4.63 9.76
CA TYR A 187 8.55 3.29 9.97
C TYR A 187 7.88 2.70 8.72
N ASP A 188 7.60 3.52 7.71
CA ASP A 188 6.89 3.06 6.51
C ASP A 188 7.85 2.44 5.52
N VAL A 189 7.44 1.32 4.96
CA VAL A 189 8.24 0.55 4.01
C VAL A 189 7.47 0.38 2.70
N LEU A 190 8.14 0.74 1.61
CA LEU A 190 7.74 0.45 0.25
C LEU A 190 8.57 -0.71 -0.28
N GLU A 191 7.92 -1.77 -0.72
CA GLU A 191 8.53 -2.88 -1.42
C GLU A 191 8.42 -2.68 -2.92
N LEU A 192 9.55 -2.66 -3.63
CA LEU A 192 9.62 -2.72 -5.08
C LEU A 192 9.91 -4.14 -5.52
N LEU A 193 9.02 -4.71 -6.32
CA LEU A 193 9.14 -6.05 -6.88
C LEU A 193 9.54 -5.98 -8.34
N HIS A 194 10.68 -6.54 -8.70
CA HIS A 194 11.19 -6.55 -10.06
C HIS A 194 11.50 -7.95 -10.56
N ARG A 195 11.09 -8.22 -11.81
CA ARG A 195 11.52 -9.42 -12.56
C ARG A 195 12.05 -9.01 -13.93
N PRO A 196 13.14 -9.64 -14.42
CA PRO A 196 13.67 -9.38 -15.77
C PRO A 196 12.63 -9.57 -16.88
N THR A 197 11.75 -10.57 -16.74
CA THR A 197 10.58 -10.73 -17.61
C THR A 197 9.35 -10.25 -16.85
N PRO A 198 8.79 -9.08 -17.23
CA PRO A 198 7.60 -8.54 -16.57
C PRO A 198 6.42 -9.50 -16.70
N ASP A 199 5.63 -9.58 -15.64
CA ASP A 199 4.32 -10.19 -15.71
C ASP A 199 3.33 -9.15 -16.26
N THR A 200 2.89 -9.35 -17.49
CA THR A 200 1.98 -8.40 -18.18
C THR A 200 0.54 -8.49 -17.68
N VAL A 201 0.22 -9.48 -16.86
CA VAL A 201 -1.13 -9.72 -16.32
C VAL A 201 -1.29 -9.11 -14.92
N ASN A 202 -0.18 -8.80 -14.25
CA ASN A 202 -0.24 -8.27 -12.90
C ASN A 202 -0.58 -6.78 -12.85
N PRO A 203 -1.43 -6.38 -11.89
CA PRO A 203 -1.64 -4.99 -11.58
C PRO A 203 -0.33 -4.34 -11.09
N ILE A 204 -0.21 -3.02 -11.30
CA ILE A 204 0.96 -2.22 -10.88
C ILE A 204 1.17 -2.29 -9.36
N PHE A 205 0.08 -2.33 -8.59
CA PHE A 205 0.11 -2.51 -7.14
C PHE A 205 0.01 -4.01 -6.81
N GLY A 206 0.98 -4.50 -6.03
CA GLY A 206 1.06 -5.92 -5.68
C GLY A 206 0.14 -6.30 -4.53
N HIS A 207 0.44 -5.78 -3.35
CA HIS A 207 -0.22 -6.11 -2.09
C HIS A 207 0.16 -5.10 -1.00
N PHE A 208 -0.42 -5.24 0.17
CA PHE A 208 0.18 -4.75 1.40
C PHE A 208 0.40 -5.91 2.37
N ALA A 209 1.34 -5.77 3.28
CA ALA A 209 1.72 -6.83 4.21
C ALA A 209 1.54 -6.41 5.66
N LEU A 210 1.14 -7.40 6.46
CA LEU A 210 0.91 -7.27 7.90
C LEU A 210 1.77 -8.30 8.64
N ARG A 211 2.47 -7.86 9.66
CA ARG A 211 3.28 -8.74 10.51
C ARG A 211 2.42 -9.40 11.59
N VAL A 212 2.64 -10.68 11.78
CA VAL A 212 1.98 -11.53 12.77
C VAL A 212 3.02 -12.36 13.54
N ASP A 213 2.67 -12.93 14.68
CA ASP A 213 3.58 -13.83 15.41
C ASP A 213 3.71 -15.21 14.74
N SER A 214 2.61 -15.69 14.15
CA SER A 214 2.52 -16.98 13.47
C SER A 214 1.55 -16.86 12.31
N VAL A 215 2.06 -17.03 11.09
CA VAL A 215 1.21 -17.06 9.89
C VAL A 215 0.19 -18.18 9.94
N ASP A 216 0.61 -19.37 10.41
CA ASP A 216 -0.28 -20.53 10.50
C ASP A 216 -1.47 -20.28 11.45
N ASP A 217 -1.22 -19.66 12.60
CA ASP A 217 -2.29 -19.37 13.57
C ASP A 217 -3.17 -18.20 13.12
N ALA A 218 -2.59 -17.18 12.50
CA ALA A 218 -3.36 -16.07 11.94
C ALA A 218 -4.32 -16.57 10.84
N LEU A 219 -3.84 -17.40 9.91
CA LEU A 219 -4.68 -17.96 8.85
C LEU A 219 -5.79 -18.87 9.40
N LYS A 220 -5.53 -19.66 10.45
CA LYS A 220 -6.58 -20.43 11.13
C LYS A 220 -7.66 -19.54 11.75
N ALA A 221 -7.23 -18.45 12.41
CA ALA A 221 -8.15 -17.50 13.01
C ALA A 221 -9.01 -16.77 11.95
N PHE A 222 -8.43 -16.41 10.81
CA PHE A 222 -9.16 -15.79 9.70
C PHE A 222 -10.11 -16.77 9.01
N ALA A 223 -9.69 -18.02 8.83
CA ALA A 223 -10.56 -19.07 8.29
C ALA A 223 -11.78 -19.34 9.19
N ALA A 224 -11.64 -19.26 10.50
CA ALA A 224 -12.75 -19.37 11.45
C ALA A 224 -13.76 -18.22 11.34
N GLN A 225 -13.36 -17.10 10.73
CA GLN A 225 -14.21 -15.93 10.40
C GLN A 225 -14.68 -15.94 8.93
N GLY A 226 -14.48 -17.04 8.21
CA GLY A 226 -14.90 -17.17 6.81
C GLY A 226 -13.94 -16.58 5.77
N VAL A 227 -12.72 -16.22 6.17
CA VAL A 227 -11.69 -15.72 5.24
C VAL A 227 -10.64 -16.79 5.00
N PRO A 228 -10.73 -17.57 3.90
CA PRO A 228 -9.80 -18.63 3.60
C PRO A 228 -8.43 -18.10 3.14
N ALA A 229 -7.39 -18.85 3.42
CA ALA A 229 -6.08 -18.61 2.85
C ALA A 229 -6.06 -18.85 1.33
N GLU A 230 -5.23 -18.09 0.61
CA GLU A 230 -4.97 -18.35 -0.82
C GLU A 230 -4.29 -19.73 -0.98
N PRO A 231 -4.69 -20.54 -1.99
CA PRO A 231 -4.07 -21.84 -2.23
C PRO A 231 -2.55 -21.77 -2.34
N GLY A 232 -1.86 -22.73 -1.71
CA GLY A 232 -0.40 -22.77 -1.67
C GLY A 232 0.22 -21.92 -0.54
N THR A 233 -0.60 -21.35 0.34
CA THR A 233 -0.15 -20.73 1.58
C THR A 233 -0.80 -21.39 2.80
N PRO A 234 -0.18 -21.39 4.01
CA PRO A 234 1.11 -20.78 4.33
C PRO A 234 2.30 -21.54 3.72
N LYS A 235 3.37 -20.83 3.42
CA LYS A 235 4.62 -21.40 2.87
C LYS A 235 5.84 -20.64 3.40
N PRO A 236 7.05 -21.21 3.36
CA PRO A 236 8.28 -20.45 3.58
C PRO A 236 8.36 -19.27 2.62
N ALA A 237 8.82 -18.12 3.10
CA ALA A 237 9.08 -16.99 2.24
C ALA A 237 10.18 -17.33 1.21
N GLY A 238 10.03 -16.88 -0.02
CA GLY A 238 11.02 -17.11 -1.07
C GLY A 238 12.40 -16.53 -0.77
N THR A 239 12.46 -15.53 0.10
CA THR A 239 13.70 -14.94 0.64
C THR A 239 14.40 -15.83 1.67
N GLY A 240 13.78 -16.92 2.11
CA GLY A 240 14.29 -17.79 3.18
C GLY A 240 14.08 -17.24 4.60
N ILE A 241 13.40 -16.11 4.78
CA ILE A 241 13.21 -15.45 6.08
C ILE A 241 11.72 -15.48 6.43
N GLY A 242 11.36 -16.29 7.41
CA GLY A 242 9.98 -16.45 7.90
C GLY A 242 9.06 -17.19 6.93
N ARG A 243 7.78 -17.12 7.21
CA ARG A 243 6.70 -17.70 6.41
C ARG A 243 5.81 -16.59 5.88
N ILE A 244 5.12 -16.86 4.81
CA ILE A 244 4.10 -15.97 4.24
C ILE A 244 2.77 -16.71 4.14
N GLY A 245 1.71 -15.96 4.37
CA GLY A 245 0.33 -16.34 4.11
C GLY A 245 -0.38 -15.25 3.31
N ILE A 246 -1.35 -15.60 2.51
CA ILE A 246 -2.11 -14.63 1.72
C ILE A 246 -3.59 -14.86 1.96
N VAL A 247 -4.30 -13.79 2.26
CA VAL A 247 -5.75 -13.71 2.20
C VAL A 247 -6.16 -12.62 1.21
N ARG A 248 -7.42 -12.58 0.83
CA ARG A 248 -7.94 -11.55 -0.04
C ARG A 248 -9.08 -10.81 0.62
N ASP A 249 -9.13 -9.50 0.40
CA ASP A 249 -10.29 -8.71 0.76
C ASP A 249 -11.48 -9.02 -0.18
N PRO A 250 -12.68 -8.46 0.07
CA PRO A 250 -13.86 -8.71 -0.77
C PRO A 250 -13.71 -8.31 -2.25
N ASP A 251 -12.79 -7.42 -2.58
CA ASP A 251 -12.52 -6.96 -3.95
C ASP A 251 -11.29 -7.64 -4.59
N GLY A 252 -10.69 -8.61 -3.87
CA GLY A 252 -9.57 -9.42 -4.35
C GLY A 252 -8.20 -8.82 -4.07
N VAL A 253 -8.09 -7.74 -3.30
CA VAL A 253 -6.81 -7.17 -2.87
C VAL A 253 -6.06 -8.20 -2.03
N LYS A 254 -4.80 -8.43 -2.37
CA LYS A 254 -3.93 -9.31 -1.60
C LYS A 254 -3.50 -8.64 -0.30
N VAL A 255 -3.73 -9.35 0.80
CA VAL A 255 -3.19 -9.04 2.11
C VAL A 255 -2.19 -10.15 2.44
N GLU A 256 -0.91 -9.80 2.48
CA GLU A 256 0.14 -10.72 2.86
C GLU A 256 0.32 -10.70 4.38
N LEU A 257 0.45 -11.87 4.99
CA LEU A 257 0.84 -12.06 6.38
C LEU A 257 2.29 -12.54 6.41
N VAL A 258 3.10 -11.96 7.28
CA VAL A 258 4.51 -12.34 7.46
C VAL A 258 4.83 -12.56 8.93
N ASP A 259 5.57 -13.63 9.27
CA ASP A 259 5.98 -13.96 10.65
C ASP A 259 7.50 -13.84 10.85
N ARG A 260 8.14 -12.91 10.18
CA ARG A 260 9.54 -12.59 10.37
C ARG A 260 9.74 -11.44 11.36
N VAL A 261 10.96 -11.27 11.82
CA VAL A 261 11.37 -10.05 12.54
C VAL A 261 11.20 -8.83 11.64
N ASP A 262 11.17 -7.66 12.24
CA ASP A 262 11.06 -6.39 11.48
C ASP A 262 12.18 -6.30 10.44
N LEU A 263 11.86 -5.75 9.26
CA LEU A 263 12.83 -5.55 8.18
C LEU A 263 14.04 -4.73 8.62
N ARG A 264 13.84 -3.81 9.57
CA ARG A 264 14.88 -2.94 10.15
C ARG A 264 15.83 -3.69 11.09
N GLU A 265 15.43 -4.85 11.58
CA GLU A 265 16.21 -5.70 12.49
C GLU A 265 16.92 -6.85 11.75
N LEU A 266 16.65 -7.02 10.46
CA LEU A 266 17.33 -8.01 9.63
C LEU A 266 18.80 -7.61 9.42
N PRO A 267 19.74 -8.56 9.53
CA PRO A 267 21.17 -8.33 9.36
C PRO A 267 21.53 -7.87 7.93
#